data_810220a8f1a69ff6dac2fd6e4288f9c6
#
_entry.id   810220a8f1a69ff6dac2fd6e4288f9c6
#
_cell.length_a   1.000
_cell.length_b   1.000
_cell.length_c   1.000
_cell.angle_alpha   90.00
_cell.angle_beta   90.00
_cell.angle_gamma   90.00
#
_symmetry.space_group_name_H-M   'P 1'
#
loop_
_entity.id
_entity.type
_entity.pdbx_description
1 polymer ?
#
loop_
_entity_poly.entity_id
_entity_poly.type
_entity_poly.pdbx_seq_one_letter_code
_entity_poly.pdbx_strand_id
1 'polypeptide(L)'
;MTATALRRPDPVRVAPERSALRGSRLRFGPGWPIAAVVAGYPLWWALGLTPVVFPVAAAFLLWDLARSRRRLRVPPGFWLWLLFLAVVVLSAVMLDVTAPGTVPPSGSGRFAAFTLRLLNYVAVSVFMLYVGNRTERELPRIQIMRWMALLAVWTVLLGFAGVLFPRFAFPTALTLLLPGSVTDLLGATGQATAALSQVQPVLGVVAPRPAAPFAFTNAWGNNLSLLLVWLCAVGLVSGRRTRLLAGAVLVLSAVPIVYSLNRGMWIGLGLSLVYVAVRLAARGRLLAIGTLALIVGVSAIAFVASPLQTIVTERLAHGHSNEARSSLAQDSLRAAASSPLLGYGTTRQTIGSGASIAIGKTVDCPKCGNANIGSTGQFLLLLIAQGFTGTALYIAYFVRTVWAYRLDSSPVGVAGSLVVLLSLFYGLFYSALLMPLAVTFLSIGLLWRNAAVRAGEAPSP
;
A
#
# COMPACT_ATOMS: atom_id res chain seq x y z
N MET A 1 -66.15 52.98 -11.54
CA MET A 1 -65.68 51.60 -11.76
C MET A 1 -64.66 51.65 -12.92
N THR A 2 -63.37 51.79 -12.57
CA THR A 2 -62.29 51.94 -13.56
C THR A 2 -61.45 50.63 -13.49
N ALA A 3 -61.49 49.88 -14.61
CA ALA A 3 -60.78 48.63 -14.76
C ALA A 3 -59.30 48.86 -15.08
N THR A 4 -58.41 48.48 -14.18
CA THR A 4 -56.99 48.55 -14.37
C THR A 4 -56.51 47.30 -15.15
N ALA A 5 -56.07 47.50 -16.38
CA ALA A 5 -55.53 46.43 -17.23
C ALA A 5 -54.13 46.00 -16.73
N LEU A 6 -53.99 44.74 -16.34
CA LEU A 6 -52.74 44.08 -15.99
C LEU A 6 -51.89 43.88 -17.27
N ARG A 7 -50.78 44.60 -17.38
CA ARG A 7 -49.75 44.41 -18.41
C ARG A 7 -49.01 43.11 -18.17
N ARG A 8 -49.02 42.17 -19.12
CA ARG A 8 -48.15 40.98 -19.12
C ARG A 8 -46.69 41.42 -19.36
N PRO A 9 -45.74 40.87 -18.61
CA PRO A 9 -44.35 41.11 -18.88
C PRO A 9 -43.90 40.38 -20.17
N ASP A 10 -43.08 41.06 -20.98
CA ASP A 10 -42.53 40.53 -22.22
C ASP A 10 -41.57 39.33 -21.94
N PRO A 11 -41.54 38.33 -22.83
CA PRO A 11 -40.61 37.19 -22.66
C PRO A 11 -39.16 37.67 -22.89
N VAL A 12 -38.34 37.49 -21.85
CA VAL A 12 -36.90 37.72 -21.92
C VAL A 12 -36.30 36.78 -22.97
N ARG A 13 -35.87 37.38 -24.11
CA ARG A 13 -35.09 36.67 -25.12
C ARG A 13 -33.71 36.36 -24.52
N VAL A 14 -33.50 35.10 -24.11
CA VAL A 14 -32.19 34.57 -23.83
C VAL A 14 -31.45 34.40 -25.13
N ALA A 15 -30.44 35.25 -25.39
CA ALA A 15 -29.54 35.09 -26.50
C ALA A 15 -28.78 33.77 -26.37
N PRO A 16 -28.60 32.96 -27.43
CA PRO A 16 -27.81 31.77 -27.35
C PRO A 16 -26.34 32.14 -27.06
N GLU A 17 -25.84 31.81 -25.89
CA GLU A 17 -24.42 31.85 -25.60
C GLU A 17 -23.69 30.97 -26.63
N ARG A 18 -23.03 31.64 -27.58
CA ARG A 18 -22.04 30.99 -28.44
C ARG A 18 -20.94 30.43 -27.52
N SER A 19 -21.04 29.17 -27.19
CA SER A 19 -19.95 28.40 -26.58
C SER A 19 -18.77 28.46 -27.56
N ALA A 20 -17.87 29.40 -27.30
CA ALA A 20 -16.57 29.43 -27.92
C ALA A 20 -15.90 28.10 -27.64
N LEU A 21 -15.70 27.29 -28.65
CA LEU A 21 -14.81 26.13 -28.68
C LEU A 21 -13.38 26.65 -28.43
N ARG A 22 -13.09 27.03 -27.19
CA ARG A 22 -11.72 27.19 -26.70
C ARG A 22 -11.11 25.80 -26.69
N GLY A 23 -10.12 25.59 -27.55
CA GLY A 23 -9.33 24.38 -27.65
C GLY A 23 -9.09 23.80 -26.25
N SER A 24 -9.58 22.61 -26.00
CA SER A 24 -9.39 21.89 -24.77
C SER A 24 -7.92 21.50 -24.68
N ARG A 25 -7.09 22.39 -24.12
CA ARG A 25 -5.83 21.96 -23.53
C ARG A 25 -6.25 20.94 -22.48
N LEU A 26 -5.78 19.73 -22.59
CA LEU A 26 -5.92 18.66 -21.58
C LEU A 26 -5.40 19.22 -20.24
N ARG A 27 -6.27 19.91 -19.49
CA ARG A 27 -5.98 20.34 -18.13
C ARG A 27 -6.19 19.12 -17.26
N PHE A 28 -5.11 18.45 -16.92
CA PHE A 28 -5.15 17.42 -15.88
C PHE A 28 -5.75 18.04 -14.60
N GLY A 29 -6.81 17.42 -14.08
CA GLY A 29 -7.44 17.89 -12.84
C GLY A 29 -6.50 17.79 -11.64
N PRO A 30 -6.76 18.52 -10.56
CA PRO A 30 -6.01 18.40 -9.32
C PRO A 30 -5.90 16.95 -8.89
N GLY A 31 -4.71 16.52 -8.43
CA GLY A 31 -4.47 15.13 -8.00
C GLY A 31 -4.15 14.14 -9.12
N TRP A 32 -4.00 14.57 -10.37
CA TRP A 32 -3.57 13.70 -11.47
C TRP A 32 -2.27 12.92 -11.18
N PRO A 33 -1.26 13.44 -10.42
CA PRO A 33 -0.08 12.66 -10.09
C PRO A 33 -0.40 11.46 -9.19
N ILE A 34 -1.37 11.59 -8.27
CA ILE A 34 -1.85 10.46 -7.45
C ILE A 34 -2.54 9.42 -8.35
N ALA A 35 -3.39 9.87 -9.28
CA ALA A 35 -4.03 8.96 -10.24
C ALA A 35 -2.99 8.22 -11.09
N ALA A 36 -1.99 8.93 -11.61
CA ALA A 36 -0.92 8.35 -12.42
C ALA A 36 -0.15 7.27 -11.64
N VAL A 37 0.17 7.51 -10.37
CA VAL A 37 0.87 6.53 -9.53
C VAL A 37 -0.04 5.36 -9.16
N VAL A 38 -1.26 5.62 -8.65
CA VAL A 38 -2.12 4.57 -8.08
C VAL A 38 -2.85 3.80 -9.18
N ALA A 39 -3.60 4.50 -10.05
CA ALA A 39 -4.36 3.84 -11.11
C ALA A 39 -3.46 3.33 -12.25
N GLY A 40 -2.34 4.01 -12.52
CA GLY A 40 -1.35 3.65 -13.53
C GLY A 40 -0.24 2.72 -13.02
N TYR A 41 -0.33 2.21 -11.78
CA TYR A 41 0.74 1.40 -11.17
C TYR A 41 1.21 0.20 -12.00
N PRO A 42 0.33 -0.55 -12.69
CA PRO A 42 0.77 -1.66 -13.56
C PRO A 42 1.73 -1.21 -14.67
N LEU A 43 1.54 -0.01 -15.21
CA LEU A 43 2.46 0.55 -16.21
C LEU A 43 3.84 0.82 -15.61
N TRP A 44 3.89 1.45 -14.44
CA TRP A 44 5.17 1.74 -13.76
C TRP A 44 5.91 0.46 -13.37
N TRP A 45 5.16 -0.57 -12.96
CA TRP A 45 5.71 -1.91 -12.71
C TRP A 45 6.31 -2.51 -13.97
N ALA A 46 5.60 -2.50 -15.10
CA ALA A 46 6.10 -3.03 -16.37
C ALA A 46 7.33 -2.26 -16.89
N LEU A 47 7.42 -0.97 -16.60
CA LEU A 47 8.57 -0.13 -16.94
C LEU A 47 9.75 -0.26 -15.96
N GLY A 48 9.57 -0.84 -14.76
CA GLY A 48 10.58 -0.89 -13.71
C GLY A 48 10.75 0.42 -12.93
N LEU A 49 9.84 1.39 -13.10
CA LEU A 49 9.93 2.75 -12.56
C LEU A 49 9.24 2.94 -11.21
N THR A 50 8.70 1.89 -10.61
CA THR A 50 7.94 1.99 -9.36
C THR A 50 8.67 2.71 -8.22
N PRO A 51 10.00 2.56 -7.99
CA PRO A 51 10.66 3.26 -6.90
C PRO A 51 10.79 4.77 -7.11
N VAL A 52 10.79 5.23 -8.37
CA VAL A 52 11.08 6.62 -8.74
C VAL A 52 9.80 7.43 -8.95
N VAL A 53 8.71 6.79 -9.40
CA VAL A 53 7.47 7.50 -9.74
C VAL A 53 6.83 8.20 -8.54
N PHE A 54 6.99 7.67 -7.32
CA PHE A 54 6.45 8.28 -6.10
C PHE A 54 7.12 9.62 -5.75
N PRO A 55 8.46 9.72 -5.66
CA PRO A 55 9.13 11.01 -5.46
C PRO A 55 8.82 12.02 -6.56
N VAL A 56 8.79 11.59 -7.82
CA VAL A 56 8.45 12.48 -8.96
C VAL A 56 7.04 13.02 -8.83
N ALA A 57 6.05 12.17 -8.58
CA ALA A 57 4.68 12.59 -8.37
C ALA A 57 4.55 13.53 -7.15
N ALA A 58 5.27 13.23 -6.05
CA ALA A 58 5.29 14.07 -4.86
C ALA A 58 5.85 15.47 -5.15
N ALA A 59 6.87 15.60 -5.99
CA ALA A 59 7.41 16.89 -6.39
C ALA A 59 6.36 17.75 -7.11
N PHE A 60 5.59 17.18 -8.02
CA PHE A 60 4.47 17.88 -8.67
C PHE A 60 3.38 18.29 -7.68
N LEU A 61 3.02 17.41 -6.75
CA LEU A 61 2.00 17.70 -5.73
C LEU A 61 2.47 18.79 -4.77
N LEU A 62 3.73 18.74 -4.35
CA LEU A 62 4.34 19.75 -3.47
C LEU A 62 4.39 21.12 -4.15
N TRP A 63 4.77 21.15 -5.43
CA TRP A 63 4.78 22.36 -6.22
C TRP A 63 3.36 22.98 -6.35
N ASP A 64 2.33 22.15 -6.58
CA ASP A 64 0.94 22.59 -6.65
C ASP A 64 0.43 23.09 -5.28
N LEU A 65 0.81 22.44 -4.18
CA LEU A 65 0.53 22.91 -2.81
C LEU A 65 1.20 24.27 -2.52
N ALA A 66 2.48 24.43 -2.88
CA ALA A 66 3.23 25.66 -2.67
C ALA A 66 2.63 26.85 -3.45
N ARG A 67 2.16 26.59 -4.67
CA ARG A 67 1.48 27.62 -5.48
C ARG A 67 0.12 28.06 -4.94
N SER A 68 -0.55 27.19 -4.21
CA SER A 68 -1.90 27.47 -3.70
C SER A 68 -1.96 28.59 -2.67
N ARG A 69 -0.81 29.03 -2.11
CA ARG A 69 -0.67 30.06 -1.06
C ARG A 69 -1.60 29.87 0.16
N ARG A 70 -2.24 28.71 0.30
CA ARG A 70 -3.11 28.38 1.44
C ARG A 70 -2.26 27.94 2.62
N ARG A 71 -2.73 28.22 3.86
CA ARG A 71 -2.08 27.69 5.04
C ARG A 71 -2.15 26.16 5.04
N LEU A 72 -1.00 25.54 5.07
CA LEU A 72 -0.90 24.07 5.12
C LEU A 72 -1.37 23.59 6.49
N ARG A 73 -2.40 22.76 6.51
CA ARG A 73 -2.87 22.05 7.69
C ARG A 73 -2.19 20.69 7.75
N VAL A 74 -2.10 20.13 8.95
CA VAL A 74 -1.53 18.81 9.22
C VAL A 74 -2.49 17.96 10.06
N PRO A 75 -2.49 16.62 9.90
CA PRO A 75 -3.37 15.77 10.71
C PRO A 75 -2.92 15.70 12.17
N PRO A 76 -3.83 15.35 13.09
CA PRO A 76 -3.49 15.16 14.50
C PRO A 76 -2.38 14.11 14.69
N GLY A 77 -1.36 14.45 15.48
CA GLY A 77 -0.25 13.56 15.78
C GLY A 77 0.84 13.51 14.70
N PHE A 78 0.77 14.33 13.66
CA PHE A 78 1.76 14.37 12.57
C PHE A 78 3.19 14.66 13.06
N TRP A 79 3.34 15.29 14.19
CA TRP A 79 4.64 15.54 14.84
C TRP A 79 5.39 14.24 15.18
N LEU A 80 4.68 13.12 15.49
CA LEU A 80 5.29 11.80 15.69
C LEU A 80 5.95 11.31 14.40
N TRP A 81 5.28 11.54 13.26
CA TRP A 81 5.83 11.20 11.95
C TRP A 81 7.03 12.07 11.59
N LEU A 82 6.99 13.37 11.91
CA LEU A 82 8.14 14.26 11.70
C LEU A 82 9.34 13.87 12.57
N LEU A 83 9.12 13.47 13.82
CA LEU A 83 10.18 12.92 14.67
C LEU A 83 10.73 11.61 14.10
N PHE A 84 9.86 10.72 13.58
CA PHE A 84 10.31 9.53 12.88
C PHE A 84 11.21 9.88 11.69
N LEU A 85 10.81 10.83 10.84
CA LEU A 85 11.63 11.30 9.72
C LEU A 85 12.97 11.90 10.19
N ALA A 86 12.96 12.64 11.29
CA ALA A 86 14.20 13.15 11.88
C ALA A 86 15.14 12.02 12.31
N VAL A 87 14.62 10.96 12.96
CA VAL A 87 15.41 9.77 13.31
C VAL A 87 15.93 9.08 12.03
N VAL A 88 15.11 8.97 10.96
CA VAL A 88 15.58 8.43 9.69
C VAL A 88 16.74 9.24 9.15
N VAL A 89 16.67 10.58 9.14
CA VAL A 89 17.77 11.45 8.67
C VAL A 89 19.01 11.28 9.55
N LEU A 90 18.86 11.32 10.88
CA LEU A 90 19.96 11.15 11.82
C LEU A 90 20.62 9.77 11.70
N SER A 91 19.87 8.73 11.36
CA SER A 91 20.44 7.39 11.16
C SER A 91 21.43 7.30 9.97
N ALA A 92 21.52 8.34 9.14
CA ALA A 92 22.50 8.41 8.06
C ALA A 92 23.94 8.34 8.57
N VAL A 93 24.23 8.86 9.77
CA VAL A 93 25.57 8.82 10.38
C VAL A 93 26.04 7.38 10.69
N MET A 94 25.10 6.44 10.74
CA MET A 94 25.35 5.02 11.05
C MET A 94 25.52 4.16 9.81
N LEU A 95 25.47 4.72 8.60
CA LEU A 95 25.52 3.95 7.34
C LEU A 95 26.82 3.18 7.16
N ASP A 96 27.93 3.70 7.67
CA ASP A 96 29.26 3.09 7.58
C ASP A 96 29.59 2.17 8.76
N VAL A 97 28.73 2.13 9.77
CA VAL A 97 28.93 1.31 10.97
C VAL A 97 28.51 -0.13 10.69
N THR A 98 29.36 -1.09 11.05
CA THR A 98 29.07 -2.52 10.95
C THR A 98 28.16 -2.95 12.09
N ALA A 99 27.01 -3.57 11.78
CA ALA A 99 26.17 -4.17 12.79
C ALA A 99 26.76 -5.53 13.24
N PRO A 100 26.55 -5.95 14.51
CA PRO A 100 27.01 -7.23 14.99
C PRO A 100 26.49 -8.40 14.15
N GLY A 101 27.37 -9.35 13.79
CA GLY A 101 27.02 -10.52 12.98
C GLY A 101 26.72 -10.24 11.51
N THR A 102 27.11 -9.07 11.00
CA THR A 102 26.85 -8.69 9.61
C THR A 102 28.13 -8.43 8.83
N VAL A 103 28.02 -8.54 7.51
CA VAL A 103 29.10 -8.18 6.59
C VAL A 103 29.35 -6.67 6.69
N PRO A 104 30.63 -6.23 6.77
CA PRO A 104 30.95 -4.81 6.75
C PRO A 104 30.33 -4.10 5.54
N PRO A 105 29.79 -2.89 5.72
CA PRO A 105 29.19 -2.15 4.63
C PRO A 105 30.27 -1.77 3.58
N SER A 106 29.99 -2.07 2.32
CA SER A 106 30.89 -1.76 1.19
C SER A 106 30.14 -1.14 0.03
N GLY A 107 30.84 -0.37 -0.79
CA GLY A 107 30.25 0.29 -1.96
C GLY A 107 29.34 1.46 -1.62
N SER A 108 28.79 2.13 -2.65
CA SER A 108 27.90 3.30 -2.53
C SER A 108 26.41 2.95 -2.49
N GLY A 109 26.03 1.69 -2.77
CA GLY A 109 24.63 1.25 -2.89
C GLY A 109 23.79 1.50 -1.63
N ARG A 110 24.41 1.49 -0.42
CA ARG A 110 23.72 1.80 0.83
C ARG A 110 23.20 3.23 0.91
N PHE A 111 23.97 4.20 0.39
CA PHE A 111 23.54 5.61 0.34
C PHE A 111 22.38 5.80 -0.62
N ALA A 112 22.42 5.16 -1.78
CA ALA A 112 21.32 5.19 -2.75
C ALA A 112 20.05 4.55 -2.16
N ALA A 113 20.17 3.40 -1.51
CA ALA A 113 19.04 2.72 -0.85
C ALA A 113 18.46 3.55 0.30
N PHE A 114 19.30 4.20 1.10
CA PHE A 114 18.90 5.11 2.17
C PHE A 114 18.15 6.32 1.60
N THR A 115 18.74 7.01 0.63
CA THR A 115 18.18 8.21 0.01
C THR A 115 16.83 7.91 -0.63
N LEU A 116 16.74 6.82 -1.40
CA LEU A 116 15.49 6.41 -2.04
C LEU A 116 14.40 6.09 -1.00
N ARG A 117 14.75 5.45 0.10
CA ARG A 117 13.82 5.17 1.20
C ARG A 117 13.32 6.45 1.86
N LEU A 118 14.22 7.40 2.17
CA LEU A 118 13.86 8.70 2.73
C LEU A 118 12.94 9.47 1.78
N LEU A 119 13.30 9.55 0.49
CA LEU A 119 12.47 10.21 -0.53
C LEU A 119 11.08 9.59 -0.62
N ASN A 120 10.97 8.26 -0.48
CA ASN A 120 9.67 7.60 -0.49
C ASN A 120 8.85 7.87 0.77
N TYR A 121 9.45 7.96 1.96
CA TYR A 121 8.75 8.41 3.17
C TYR A 121 8.25 9.86 3.04
N VAL A 122 9.05 10.74 2.46
CA VAL A 122 8.63 12.11 2.16
C VAL A 122 7.51 12.13 1.13
N ALA A 123 7.61 11.32 0.07
CA ALA A 123 6.61 11.25 -0.99
C ALA A 123 5.23 10.85 -0.48
N VAL A 124 5.12 9.80 0.35
CA VAL A 124 3.84 9.39 0.92
C VAL A 124 3.28 10.44 1.88
N SER A 125 4.15 11.17 2.60
CA SER A 125 3.74 12.29 3.44
C SER A 125 3.12 13.42 2.61
N VAL A 126 3.73 13.75 1.47
CA VAL A 126 3.19 14.75 0.52
C VAL A 126 1.84 14.29 -0.04
N PHE A 127 1.67 13.01 -0.39
CA PHE A 127 0.39 12.47 -0.87
C PHE A 127 -0.71 12.67 0.17
N MET A 128 -0.45 12.34 1.43
CA MET A 128 -1.39 12.53 2.54
C MET A 128 -1.74 14.00 2.73
N LEU A 129 -0.72 14.87 2.82
CA LEU A 129 -0.92 16.30 3.01
C LEU A 129 -1.69 16.93 1.86
N TYR A 130 -1.38 16.51 0.61
CA TYR A 130 -2.11 16.97 -0.55
C TYR A 130 -3.60 16.62 -0.47
N VAL A 131 -3.92 15.35 -0.21
CA VAL A 131 -5.30 14.88 -0.08
C VAL A 131 -6.05 15.60 1.05
N GLY A 132 -5.41 15.79 2.20
CA GLY A 132 -6.01 16.42 3.36
C GLY A 132 -6.28 17.92 3.21
N ASN A 133 -5.47 18.63 2.39
CA ASN A 133 -5.57 20.07 2.15
C ASN A 133 -6.40 20.45 0.92
N ARG A 134 -6.92 19.48 0.13
CA ARG A 134 -7.81 19.77 -1.00
C ARG A 134 -9.27 19.72 -0.59
N THR A 135 -10.05 20.62 -1.19
CA THR A 135 -11.50 20.65 -1.00
C THR A 135 -12.18 19.51 -1.77
N GLU A 136 -13.43 19.20 -1.41
CA GLU A 136 -14.23 18.19 -2.10
C GLU A 136 -14.52 18.55 -3.57
N ARG A 137 -14.56 19.86 -3.91
CA ARG A 137 -14.74 20.34 -5.28
C ARG A 137 -13.48 20.17 -6.13
N GLU A 138 -12.29 20.39 -5.53
CA GLU A 138 -11.01 20.27 -6.23
C GLU A 138 -10.62 18.80 -6.46
N LEU A 139 -10.79 17.95 -5.45
CA LEU A 139 -10.42 16.54 -5.47
C LEU A 139 -11.45 15.72 -4.69
N PRO A 140 -12.54 15.26 -5.31
CA PRO A 140 -13.56 14.46 -4.63
C PRO A 140 -12.97 13.21 -3.96
N ARG A 141 -13.36 12.93 -2.71
CA ARG A 141 -12.91 11.71 -1.98
C ARG A 141 -13.20 10.44 -2.74
N ILE A 142 -14.38 10.38 -3.37
CA ILE A 142 -14.78 9.23 -4.17
C ILE A 142 -13.81 8.96 -5.34
N GLN A 143 -13.17 9.99 -5.87
CA GLN A 143 -12.21 9.84 -6.98
C GLN A 143 -10.94 9.11 -6.51
N ILE A 144 -10.40 9.47 -5.34
CA ILE A 144 -9.25 8.79 -4.74
C ILE A 144 -9.58 7.33 -4.41
N MET A 145 -10.77 7.12 -3.82
CA MET A 145 -11.26 5.77 -3.53
C MET A 145 -11.38 4.91 -4.80
N ARG A 146 -11.86 5.51 -5.90
CA ARG A 146 -11.96 4.83 -7.21
C ARG A 146 -10.58 4.49 -7.80
N TRP A 147 -9.56 5.33 -7.64
CA TRP A 147 -8.21 4.99 -8.08
C TRP A 147 -7.65 3.79 -7.32
N MET A 148 -7.84 3.73 -6.00
CA MET A 148 -7.46 2.57 -5.20
C MET A 148 -8.27 1.32 -5.57
N ALA A 149 -9.57 1.46 -5.80
CA ALA A 149 -10.42 0.37 -6.26
C ALA A 149 -10.03 -0.13 -7.66
N LEU A 150 -9.64 0.76 -8.57
CA LEU A 150 -9.13 0.38 -9.90
C LEU A 150 -7.82 -0.40 -9.79
N LEU A 151 -6.92 0.01 -8.89
CA LEU A 151 -5.72 -0.78 -8.63
C LEU A 151 -6.04 -2.16 -8.04
N ALA A 152 -7.09 -2.28 -7.19
CA ALA A 152 -7.58 -3.58 -6.73
C ALA A 152 -8.01 -4.47 -7.92
N VAL A 153 -8.76 -3.90 -8.87
CA VAL A 153 -9.17 -4.61 -10.09
C VAL A 153 -7.96 -5.09 -10.88
N TRP A 154 -6.98 -4.22 -11.15
CA TRP A 154 -5.73 -4.60 -11.82
C TRP A 154 -4.99 -5.70 -11.07
N THR A 155 -4.90 -5.61 -9.75
CA THR A 155 -4.21 -6.60 -8.91
C THR A 155 -4.89 -7.97 -8.99
N VAL A 156 -6.22 -8.02 -9.04
CA VAL A 156 -6.98 -9.27 -9.20
C VAL A 156 -6.79 -9.84 -10.61
N LEU A 157 -6.94 -9.01 -11.66
CA LEU A 157 -6.81 -9.46 -13.05
C LEU A 157 -5.40 -9.98 -13.35
N LEU A 158 -4.36 -9.26 -12.94
CA LEU A 158 -2.98 -9.70 -13.11
C LEU A 158 -2.64 -10.86 -12.19
N GLY A 159 -3.29 -10.98 -11.03
CA GLY A 159 -3.21 -12.17 -10.18
C GLY A 159 -3.75 -13.41 -10.87
N PHE A 160 -4.88 -13.30 -11.56
CA PHE A 160 -5.42 -14.36 -12.41
C PHE A 160 -4.47 -14.71 -13.58
N ALA A 161 -3.95 -13.68 -14.27
CA ALA A 161 -2.96 -13.89 -15.31
C ALA A 161 -1.74 -14.65 -14.77
N GLY A 162 -1.31 -14.37 -13.54
CA GLY A 162 -0.23 -15.09 -12.87
C GLY A 162 -0.55 -16.54 -12.55
N VAL A 163 -1.81 -16.89 -12.28
CA VAL A 163 -2.24 -18.29 -12.10
C VAL A 163 -2.27 -19.03 -13.44
N LEU A 164 -2.76 -18.38 -14.49
CA LEU A 164 -2.91 -18.99 -15.82
C LEU A 164 -1.58 -19.07 -16.60
N PHE A 165 -0.73 -18.06 -16.46
CA PHE A 165 0.53 -17.92 -17.19
C PHE A 165 1.71 -17.74 -16.21
N PRO A 166 2.01 -18.74 -15.35
CA PRO A 166 2.93 -18.58 -14.23
C PRO A 166 4.39 -18.31 -14.63
N ARG A 167 4.79 -18.69 -15.82
CA ARG A 167 6.16 -18.49 -16.33
C ARG A 167 6.33 -17.23 -17.16
N PHE A 168 5.25 -16.48 -17.38
CA PHE A 168 5.33 -15.26 -18.17
C PHE A 168 6.07 -14.18 -17.42
N ALA A 169 7.20 -13.74 -17.97
CA ALA A 169 8.05 -12.69 -17.45
C ALA A 169 8.77 -12.00 -18.59
N PHE A 170 9.10 -10.72 -18.42
CA PHE A 170 9.84 -9.94 -19.41
C PHE A 170 10.77 -8.95 -18.69
N PRO A 171 11.93 -8.56 -19.31
CA PRO A 171 12.79 -7.54 -18.77
C PRO A 171 12.07 -6.20 -18.79
N THR A 172 12.17 -5.43 -17.70
CA THR A 172 11.53 -4.11 -17.65
C THR A 172 12.23 -3.14 -18.60
N ALA A 173 11.50 -2.10 -19.06
CA ALA A 173 12.08 -1.10 -19.95
C ALA A 173 13.32 -0.43 -19.35
N LEU A 174 13.33 -0.21 -18.04
CA LEU A 174 14.48 0.37 -17.33
C LEU A 174 15.72 -0.53 -17.43
N THR A 175 15.54 -1.84 -17.33
CA THR A 175 16.65 -2.82 -17.47
C THR A 175 17.25 -2.82 -18.87
N LEU A 176 16.44 -2.59 -19.90
CA LEU A 176 16.91 -2.54 -21.29
C LEU A 176 17.71 -1.27 -21.61
N LEU A 177 17.52 -0.21 -20.82
CA LEU A 177 18.13 1.11 -21.06
C LEU A 177 19.38 1.36 -20.20
N LEU A 178 19.56 0.62 -19.11
CA LEU A 178 20.62 0.89 -18.14
C LEU A 178 21.81 -0.08 -18.26
N PRO A 179 23.03 0.37 -17.89
CA PRO A 179 24.23 -0.49 -17.84
C PRO A 179 24.06 -1.67 -16.86
N GLY A 180 24.76 -2.78 -17.10
CA GLY A 180 24.66 -4.02 -16.32
C GLY A 180 24.85 -3.85 -14.81
N SER A 181 25.77 -2.99 -14.39
CA SER A 181 25.99 -2.70 -12.95
C SER A 181 24.77 -2.12 -12.23
N VAL A 182 23.90 -1.38 -12.94
CA VAL A 182 22.66 -0.83 -12.39
C VAL A 182 21.54 -1.88 -12.47
N THR A 183 21.55 -2.72 -13.51
CA THR A 183 20.55 -3.80 -13.65
C THR A 183 20.71 -4.85 -12.56
N ASP A 184 21.91 -5.14 -12.07
CA ASP A 184 22.16 -6.03 -10.93
C ASP A 184 21.54 -5.48 -9.64
N LEU A 185 21.63 -4.17 -9.41
CA LEU A 185 20.98 -3.51 -8.28
C LEU A 185 19.45 -3.56 -8.41
N LEU A 186 18.90 -3.37 -9.62
CA LEU A 186 17.47 -3.48 -9.90
C LEU A 186 16.99 -4.92 -9.72
N GLY A 187 17.79 -5.92 -10.10
CA GLY A 187 17.52 -7.34 -9.88
C GLY A 187 17.34 -7.67 -8.39
N ALA A 188 18.25 -7.15 -7.56
CA ALA A 188 18.17 -7.32 -6.10
C ALA A 188 16.89 -6.71 -5.47
N THR A 189 16.30 -5.69 -6.09
CA THR A 189 15.05 -5.06 -5.66
C THR A 189 13.79 -5.63 -6.34
N GLY A 190 13.95 -6.60 -7.24
CA GLY A 190 12.85 -7.17 -8.02
C GLY A 190 12.31 -6.23 -9.11
N GLN A 191 13.08 -5.23 -9.54
CA GLN A 191 12.69 -4.25 -10.55
C GLN A 191 13.25 -4.55 -11.95
N ALA A 192 14.16 -5.51 -12.07
CA ALA A 192 14.78 -5.86 -13.35
C ALA A 192 13.83 -6.64 -14.27
N THR A 193 12.95 -7.45 -13.70
CA THR A 193 12.04 -8.33 -14.44
C THR A 193 10.62 -8.14 -13.95
N ALA A 194 9.70 -7.90 -14.87
CA ALA A 194 8.28 -7.91 -14.62
C ALA A 194 7.75 -9.34 -14.84
N ALA A 195 7.40 -10.02 -13.75
CA ALA A 195 6.88 -11.39 -13.78
C ALA A 195 5.46 -11.46 -13.23
N LEU A 196 4.58 -12.22 -13.89
CA LEU A 196 3.20 -12.40 -13.42
C LEU A 196 3.14 -13.20 -12.12
N SER A 197 4.10 -14.13 -11.92
CA SER A 197 4.17 -14.98 -10.72
C SER A 197 5.58 -15.08 -10.19
N GLN A 198 5.68 -15.30 -8.91
CA GLN A 198 6.90 -15.70 -8.22
C GLN A 198 6.88 -17.23 -8.08
N VAL A 199 7.87 -17.89 -8.68
CA VAL A 199 8.01 -19.34 -8.65
C VAL A 199 9.01 -19.74 -7.58
N GLN A 200 8.53 -20.40 -6.54
CA GLN A 200 9.37 -20.79 -5.39
C GLN A 200 8.91 -22.16 -4.84
N PRO A 201 9.82 -22.96 -4.25
CA PRO A 201 9.47 -24.17 -3.53
C PRO A 201 8.81 -23.81 -2.18
N VAL A 202 7.50 -23.83 -2.12
CA VAL A 202 6.71 -23.42 -0.95
C VAL A 202 5.96 -24.60 -0.32
N LEU A 203 5.63 -25.62 -1.13
CA LEU A 203 4.91 -26.83 -0.71
C LEU A 203 5.78 -28.09 -0.84
N GLY A 204 7.12 -27.95 -0.77
CA GLY A 204 8.02 -29.06 -1.12
C GLY A 204 8.17 -29.30 -2.63
N VAL A 205 7.25 -28.76 -3.42
CA VAL A 205 7.29 -28.67 -4.88
C VAL A 205 7.29 -27.21 -5.31
N VAL A 206 7.78 -26.96 -6.53
CA VAL A 206 7.80 -25.60 -7.09
C VAL A 206 6.38 -25.16 -7.42
N ALA A 207 5.87 -24.18 -6.65
CA ALA A 207 4.53 -23.63 -6.84
C ALA A 207 4.59 -22.19 -7.34
N PRO A 208 3.92 -21.86 -8.46
CA PRO A 208 3.77 -20.49 -8.91
C PRO A 208 2.77 -19.74 -8.05
N ARG A 209 3.11 -18.51 -7.67
CA ARG A 209 2.30 -17.64 -6.79
C ARG A 209 2.10 -16.28 -7.44
N PRO A 210 0.88 -15.72 -7.52
CA PRO A 210 0.62 -14.41 -8.11
C PRO A 210 1.53 -13.33 -7.51
N ALA A 211 2.11 -12.47 -8.35
CA ALA A 211 2.97 -11.37 -7.93
C ALA A 211 2.60 -10.04 -8.63
N ALA A 212 2.21 -10.06 -9.89
CA ALA A 212 1.90 -8.85 -10.67
C ALA A 212 0.67 -8.08 -10.14
N PRO A 213 0.72 -6.75 -10.13
CA PRO A 213 1.74 -5.85 -10.65
C PRO A 213 2.79 -5.45 -9.60
N PHE A 214 3.20 -6.35 -8.73
CA PHE A 214 4.22 -6.12 -7.70
C PHE A 214 5.42 -7.05 -7.94
N ALA A 215 6.56 -6.74 -7.30
CA ALA A 215 7.76 -7.54 -7.45
C ALA A 215 7.68 -8.93 -6.80
N PHE A 216 6.87 -9.06 -5.73
CA PHE A 216 6.80 -10.27 -4.91
C PHE A 216 5.37 -10.61 -4.51
N THR A 217 5.07 -11.89 -4.33
CA THR A 217 3.76 -12.37 -3.87
C THR A 217 3.35 -11.79 -2.51
N ASN A 218 4.30 -11.60 -1.60
CA ASN A 218 4.00 -11.00 -0.30
C ASN A 218 3.56 -9.53 -0.43
N ALA A 219 4.18 -8.78 -1.35
CA ALA A 219 3.76 -7.42 -1.68
C ALA A 219 2.38 -7.42 -2.36
N TRP A 220 2.12 -8.38 -3.25
CA TRP A 220 0.82 -8.58 -3.89
C TRP A 220 -0.29 -8.78 -2.85
N GLY A 221 -0.11 -9.72 -1.92
CA GLY A 221 -1.10 -10.00 -0.87
C GLY A 221 -1.34 -8.85 0.09
N ASN A 222 -0.26 -8.14 0.51
CA ASN A 222 -0.36 -6.95 1.35
C ASN A 222 -1.18 -5.86 0.65
N ASN A 223 -0.82 -5.52 -0.59
CA ASN A 223 -1.53 -4.50 -1.36
C ASN A 223 -2.99 -4.87 -1.61
N LEU A 224 -3.26 -6.10 -2.08
CA LEU A 224 -4.62 -6.52 -2.40
C LEU A 224 -5.53 -6.40 -1.18
N SER A 225 -5.10 -6.84 -0.01
CA SER A 225 -5.92 -6.76 1.21
C SER A 225 -6.26 -5.33 1.61
N LEU A 226 -5.34 -4.37 1.47
CA LEU A 226 -5.63 -2.95 1.72
C LEU A 226 -6.56 -2.36 0.65
N LEU A 227 -6.37 -2.73 -0.60
CA LEU A 227 -7.12 -2.22 -1.74
C LEU A 227 -8.56 -2.78 -1.80
N LEU A 228 -8.77 -4.04 -1.38
CA LEU A 228 -10.10 -4.64 -1.29
C LEU A 228 -11.00 -3.87 -0.31
N VAL A 229 -10.44 -3.29 0.75
CA VAL A 229 -11.20 -2.42 1.68
C VAL A 229 -11.79 -1.22 0.93
N TRP A 230 -11.01 -0.58 0.07
CA TRP A 230 -11.47 0.57 -0.72
C TRP A 230 -12.39 0.16 -1.86
N LEU A 231 -12.20 -1.01 -2.47
CA LEU A 231 -13.13 -1.58 -3.45
C LEU A 231 -14.51 -1.79 -2.82
N CYS A 232 -14.56 -2.39 -1.62
CA CYS A 232 -15.80 -2.55 -0.85
C CYS A 232 -16.44 -1.19 -0.52
N ALA A 233 -15.65 -0.23 -0.04
CA ALA A 233 -16.13 1.10 0.29
C ALA A 233 -16.76 1.80 -0.93
N VAL A 234 -16.11 1.75 -2.10
CA VAL A 234 -16.64 2.28 -3.36
C VAL A 234 -17.93 1.57 -3.75
N GLY A 235 -18.00 0.24 -3.65
CA GLY A 235 -19.21 -0.53 -3.93
C GLY A 235 -20.40 -0.11 -3.04
N LEU A 236 -20.14 0.19 -1.76
CA LEU A 236 -21.16 0.60 -0.80
C LEU A 236 -21.72 2.01 -1.05
N VAL A 237 -20.87 2.96 -1.49
CA VAL A 237 -21.27 4.37 -1.68
C VAL A 237 -21.71 4.69 -3.10
N SER A 238 -21.51 3.77 -4.06
CA SER A 238 -21.81 3.98 -5.47
C SER A 238 -23.12 3.30 -5.89
N GLY A 239 -23.55 3.54 -7.14
CA GLY A 239 -24.76 2.97 -7.71
C GLY A 239 -24.69 1.45 -7.93
N ARG A 240 -25.84 0.85 -8.30
CA ARG A 240 -26.02 -0.62 -8.44
C ARG A 240 -24.96 -1.29 -9.33
N ARG A 241 -24.64 -0.68 -10.48
CA ARG A 241 -23.64 -1.25 -11.42
C ARG A 241 -22.26 -1.37 -10.76
N THR A 242 -21.78 -0.31 -10.12
CA THR A 242 -20.48 -0.32 -9.42
C THR A 242 -20.47 -1.32 -8.27
N ARG A 243 -21.58 -1.47 -7.55
CA ARG A 243 -21.73 -2.46 -6.48
C ARG A 243 -21.64 -3.88 -7.01
N LEU A 244 -22.30 -4.19 -8.12
CA LEU A 244 -22.25 -5.50 -8.75
C LEU A 244 -20.85 -5.81 -9.28
N LEU A 245 -20.17 -4.84 -9.92
CA LEU A 245 -18.79 -4.99 -10.36
C LEU A 245 -17.83 -5.23 -9.19
N ALA A 246 -17.96 -4.47 -8.10
CA ALA A 246 -17.15 -4.67 -6.90
C ALA A 246 -17.37 -6.07 -6.30
N GLY A 247 -18.62 -6.53 -6.25
CA GLY A 247 -18.97 -7.88 -5.82
C GLY A 247 -18.35 -8.96 -6.71
N ALA A 248 -18.44 -8.80 -8.03
CA ALA A 248 -17.82 -9.73 -8.98
C ALA A 248 -16.30 -9.80 -8.81
N VAL A 249 -15.62 -8.65 -8.67
CA VAL A 249 -14.18 -8.60 -8.43
C VAL A 249 -13.80 -9.26 -7.10
N LEU A 250 -14.60 -9.08 -6.04
CA LEU A 250 -14.40 -9.75 -4.76
C LEU A 250 -14.49 -11.28 -4.91
N VAL A 251 -15.51 -11.79 -5.58
CA VAL A 251 -15.66 -13.24 -5.84
C VAL A 251 -14.49 -13.76 -6.68
N LEU A 252 -14.16 -13.06 -7.76
CA LEU A 252 -13.02 -13.41 -8.60
C LEU A 252 -11.70 -13.41 -7.83
N SER A 253 -11.51 -12.52 -6.86
CA SER A 253 -10.27 -12.44 -6.07
C SER A 253 -9.98 -13.70 -5.25
N ALA A 254 -10.99 -14.53 -4.94
CA ALA A 254 -10.83 -15.72 -4.13
C ALA A 254 -9.78 -16.70 -4.71
N VAL A 255 -9.78 -16.90 -6.04
CA VAL A 255 -8.83 -17.80 -6.70
C VAL A 255 -7.37 -17.34 -6.52
N PRO A 256 -6.95 -16.15 -6.97
CA PRO A 256 -5.57 -15.73 -6.80
C PRO A 256 -5.18 -15.54 -5.31
N ILE A 257 -6.13 -15.25 -4.41
CA ILE A 257 -5.89 -15.20 -2.95
C ILE A 257 -5.43 -16.58 -2.44
N VAL A 258 -6.12 -17.67 -2.81
CA VAL A 258 -5.74 -19.02 -2.40
C VAL A 258 -4.40 -19.41 -3.02
N TYR A 259 -4.26 -19.26 -4.34
CA TYR A 259 -3.00 -19.58 -5.05
C TYR A 259 -1.81 -18.71 -4.59
N SER A 260 -2.05 -17.57 -3.93
CA SER A 260 -0.95 -16.79 -3.36
C SER A 260 -0.20 -17.51 -2.24
N LEU A 261 -0.81 -18.52 -1.61
CA LEU A 261 -0.26 -19.26 -0.45
C LEU A 261 0.20 -18.34 0.69
N ASN A 262 -0.44 -17.17 0.81
CA ASN A 262 -0.03 -16.08 1.66
C ASN A 262 -0.83 -16.08 2.97
N ARG A 263 -0.35 -16.84 3.98
CA ARG A 263 -1.00 -16.99 5.28
C ARG A 263 -1.27 -15.67 5.99
N GLY A 264 -0.31 -14.73 5.94
CA GLY A 264 -0.48 -13.41 6.56
C GLY A 264 -1.62 -12.61 5.95
N MET A 265 -1.81 -12.69 4.61
CA MET A 265 -2.95 -12.09 3.93
C MET A 265 -4.28 -12.73 4.38
N TRP A 266 -4.35 -14.06 4.48
CA TRP A 266 -5.57 -14.75 4.90
C TRP A 266 -6.00 -14.33 6.32
N ILE A 267 -5.02 -14.24 7.25
CA ILE A 267 -5.27 -13.73 8.61
C ILE A 267 -5.75 -12.28 8.57
N GLY A 268 -5.13 -11.41 7.76
CA GLY A 268 -5.53 -10.01 7.64
C GLY A 268 -6.93 -9.84 7.06
N LEU A 269 -7.34 -10.67 6.09
CA LEU A 269 -8.72 -10.71 5.60
C LEU A 269 -9.71 -11.15 6.69
N GLY A 270 -9.35 -12.17 7.48
CA GLY A 270 -10.13 -12.58 8.65
C GLY A 270 -10.28 -11.45 9.68
N LEU A 271 -9.19 -10.76 10.01
CA LEU A 271 -9.22 -9.58 10.89
C LEU A 271 -10.11 -8.47 10.33
N SER A 272 -10.13 -8.29 9.00
CA SER A 272 -11.01 -7.31 8.34
C SER A 272 -12.49 -7.64 8.56
N LEU A 273 -12.86 -8.93 8.44
CA LEU A 273 -14.23 -9.39 8.69
C LEU A 273 -14.62 -9.18 10.15
N VAL A 274 -13.75 -9.54 11.09
CA VAL A 274 -13.96 -9.31 12.54
C VAL A 274 -14.13 -7.82 12.83
N TYR A 275 -13.25 -6.97 12.30
CA TYR A 275 -13.38 -5.52 12.49
C TYR A 275 -14.70 -4.98 11.97
N VAL A 276 -15.12 -5.37 10.76
CA VAL A 276 -16.40 -4.95 10.18
C VAL A 276 -17.57 -5.45 11.03
N ALA A 277 -17.54 -6.71 11.49
CA ALA A 277 -18.56 -7.29 12.36
C ALA A 277 -18.72 -6.50 13.67
N VAL A 278 -17.59 -6.19 14.34
CA VAL A 278 -17.57 -5.35 15.55
C VAL A 278 -18.14 -3.96 15.29
N ARG A 279 -17.82 -3.34 14.16
CA ARG A 279 -18.35 -2.02 13.78
C ARG A 279 -19.83 -2.04 13.46
N LEU A 280 -20.35 -3.14 12.92
CA LEU A 280 -21.79 -3.35 12.67
C LEU A 280 -22.53 -3.62 13.98
N ALA A 281 -21.97 -4.45 14.86
CA ALA A 281 -22.53 -4.74 16.18
C ALA A 281 -22.66 -3.48 17.03
N ALA A 282 -21.61 -2.66 17.06
CA ALA A 282 -21.63 -1.37 17.78
C ALA A 282 -22.70 -0.38 17.26
N ARG A 283 -23.31 -0.67 16.11
CA ARG A 283 -24.43 0.10 15.50
C ARG A 283 -25.78 -0.59 15.62
N GLY A 284 -25.85 -1.72 16.31
CA GLY A 284 -27.08 -2.53 16.41
C GLY A 284 -27.56 -3.14 15.09
N ARG A 285 -26.69 -3.25 14.07
CA ARG A 285 -27.06 -3.78 12.74
C ARG A 285 -26.97 -5.32 12.70
N LEU A 286 -27.79 -6.00 13.51
CA LEU A 286 -27.78 -7.46 13.63
C LEU A 286 -28.07 -8.19 12.32
N LEU A 287 -28.99 -7.68 11.50
CA LEU A 287 -29.26 -8.22 10.15
C LEU A 287 -28.02 -8.20 9.25
N ALA A 288 -27.24 -7.10 9.28
CA ALA A 288 -26.03 -7.00 8.48
C ALA A 288 -24.95 -7.97 8.98
N ILE A 289 -24.86 -8.24 10.28
CA ILE A 289 -23.97 -9.25 10.86
C ILE A 289 -24.42 -10.65 10.43
N GLY A 290 -25.72 -10.95 10.51
CA GLY A 290 -26.27 -12.22 10.04
C GLY A 290 -25.99 -12.46 8.55
N THR A 291 -26.16 -11.42 7.70
CA THR A 291 -25.82 -11.49 6.28
C THR A 291 -24.32 -11.74 6.08
N LEU A 292 -23.45 -11.05 6.82
CA LEU A 292 -22.00 -11.27 6.76
C LEU A 292 -21.64 -12.69 7.19
N ALA A 293 -22.19 -13.19 8.28
CA ALA A 293 -21.97 -14.54 8.77
C ALA A 293 -22.46 -15.60 7.76
N LEU A 294 -23.61 -15.38 7.12
CA LEU A 294 -24.13 -16.26 6.07
C LEU A 294 -23.17 -16.30 4.86
N ILE A 295 -22.72 -15.13 4.37
CA ILE A 295 -21.76 -15.06 3.25
C ILE A 295 -20.47 -15.80 3.61
N VAL A 296 -19.91 -15.58 4.79
CA VAL A 296 -18.70 -16.25 5.27
C VAL A 296 -18.91 -17.76 5.38
N GLY A 297 -20.08 -18.20 5.93
CA GLY A 297 -20.42 -19.62 6.07
C GLY A 297 -20.56 -20.32 4.71
N VAL A 298 -21.29 -19.72 3.78
CA VAL A 298 -21.45 -20.25 2.41
C VAL A 298 -20.11 -20.30 1.70
N SER A 299 -19.28 -19.26 1.83
CA SER A 299 -17.93 -19.24 1.24
C SER A 299 -17.01 -20.30 1.85
N ALA A 300 -17.10 -20.55 3.16
CA ALA A 300 -16.35 -21.60 3.83
C ALA A 300 -16.78 -23.00 3.36
N ILE A 301 -18.08 -23.25 3.23
CA ILE A 301 -18.59 -24.52 2.71
C ILE A 301 -18.11 -24.74 1.26
N ALA A 302 -18.25 -23.72 0.39
CA ALA A 302 -17.79 -23.80 -1.00
C ALA A 302 -16.27 -24.03 -1.08
N PHE A 303 -15.50 -23.43 -0.18
CA PHE A 303 -14.05 -23.63 -0.08
C PHE A 303 -13.71 -25.07 0.31
N VAL A 304 -14.34 -25.63 1.34
CA VAL A 304 -14.12 -26.99 1.82
C VAL A 304 -14.51 -28.03 0.75
N ALA A 305 -15.56 -27.73 -0.03
CA ALA A 305 -15.99 -28.59 -1.13
C ALA A 305 -15.12 -28.45 -2.41
N SER A 306 -14.17 -27.52 -2.43
CA SER A 306 -13.33 -27.22 -3.60
C SER A 306 -11.94 -27.88 -3.51
N PRO A 307 -11.26 -28.13 -4.64
CA PRO A 307 -9.86 -28.58 -4.65
C PRO A 307 -8.89 -27.59 -3.98
N LEU A 308 -9.33 -26.35 -3.71
CA LEU A 308 -8.50 -25.34 -3.06
C LEU A 308 -8.17 -25.67 -1.61
N GLN A 309 -8.98 -26.54 -0.96
CA GLN A 309 -8.71 -27.01 0.41
C GLN A 309 -7.38 -27.74 0.49
N THR A 310 -7.05 -28.63 -0.44
CA THR A 310 -5.80 -29.39 -0.43
C THR A 310 -4.58 -28.49 -0.49
N ILE A 311 -4.63 -27.45 -1.33
CA ILE A 311 -3.57 -26.44 -1.46
C ILE A 311 -3.32 -25.72 -0.11
N VAL A 312 -4.37 -25.39 0.60
CA VAL A 312 -4.26 -24.68 1.89
C VAL A 312 -3.75 -25.63 3.00
N THR A 313 -4.26 -26.87 3.05
CA THR A 313 -3.81 -27.85 4.06
C THR A 313 -2.34 -28.21 3.88
N GLU A 314 -1.88 -28.43 2.66
CA GLU A 314 -0.46 -28.64 2.34
C GLU A 314 0.39 -27.43 2.75
N ARG A 315 -0.09 -26.19 2.50
CA ARG A 315 0.63 -24.97 2.89
C ARG A 315 0.74 -24.82 4.39
N LEU A 316 -0.25 -25.22 5.15
CA LEU A 316 -0.22 -25.17 6.61
C LEU A 316 0.73 -26.23 7.20
N ALA A 317 0.86 -27.39 6.55
CA ALA A 317 1.77 -28.45 6.97
C ALA A 317 3.27 -28.11 6.79
N HIS A 318 3.61 -27.24 5.81
CA HIS A 318 5.00 -26.90 5.51
C HIS A 318 5.46 -25.62 6.24
N GLY A 319 6.27 -25.79 7.30
CA GLY A 319 6.68 -24.73 8.25
C GLY A 319 8.05 -24.10 8.05
N HIS A 320 8.93 -24.60 7.17
CA HIS A 320 10.35 -24.16 7.03
C HIS A 320 10.58 -22.64 6.91
N SER A 321 9.65 -21.91 6.32
CA SER A 321 9.76 -20.45 6.21
C SER A 321 9.63 -19.72 7.57
N ASN A 322 9.20 -20.38 8.63
CA ASN A 322 9.03 -19.78 9.95
C ASN A 322 10.37 -19.71 10.70
N GLU A 323 11.21 -20.73 10.58
CA GLU A 323 12.53 -20.79 11.22
C GLU A 323 13.45 -19.69 10.68
N ALA A 324 13.53 -19.55 9.35
CA ALA A 324 14.31 -18.49 8.72
C ALA A 324 13.82 -17.07 9.12
N ARG A 325 12.51 -16.88 9.26
CA ARG A 325 11.97 -15.59 9.73
C ARG A 325 12.26 -15.34 11.20
N SER A 326 12.20 -16.36 12.05
CA SER A 326 12.50 -16.21 13.47
C SER A 326 13.97 -15.87 13.71
N SER A 327 14.90 -16.50 12.99
CA SER A 327 16.33 -16.17 13.10
C SER A 327 16.62 -14.73 12.62
N LEU A 328 16.08 -14.31 11.46
CA LEU A 328 16.23 -12.94 11.00
C LEU A 328 15.56 -11.89 11.92
N ALA A 329 14.49 -12.26 12.61
CA ALA A 329 13.89 -11.40 13.63
C ALA A 329 14.79 -11.25 14.84
N GLN A 330 15.41 -12.35 15.31
CA GLN A 330 16.38 -12.31 16.40
C GLN A 330 17.61 -11.47 16.04
N ASP A 331 18.14 -11.62 14.82
CA ASP A 331 19.26 -10.82 14.34
C ASP A 331 18.89 -9.33 14.25
N SER A 332 17.67 -9.00 13.82
CA SER A 332 17.16 -7.61 13.82
C SER A 332 17.10 -7.03 15.23
N LEU A 333 16.65 -7.82 16.21
CA LEU A 333 16.58 -7.40 17.62
C LEU A 333 17.98 -7.22 18.23
N ARG A 334 18.92 -8.14 17.97
CA ARG A 334 20.30 -8.03 18.43
C ARG A 334 20.97 -6.77 17.85
N ALA A 335 20.80 -6.53 16.55
CA ALA A 335 21.32 -5.33 15.91
C ALA A 335 20.69 -4.04 16.50
N ALA A 336 19.37 -4.04 16.71
CA ALA A 336 18.70 -2.90 17.35
C ALA A 336 19.17 -2.66 18.79
N ALA A 337 19.45 -3.72 19.56
CA ALA A 337 19.99 -3.60 20.92
C ALA A 337 21.38 -2.96 20.94
N SER A 338 22.21 -3.17 19.89
CA SER A 338 23.53 -2.57 19.78
C SER A 338 23.48 -1.09 19.34
N SER A 339 22.40 -0.64 18.69
CA SER A 339 22.17 0.74 18.28
C SER A 339 20.71 1.14 18.50
N PRO A 340 20.27 1.30 19.78
CA PRO A 340 18.85 1.39 20.13
C PRO A 340 18.20 2.69 19.65
N LEU A 341 18.94 3.78 19.53
CA LEU A 341 18.41 5.10 19.21
C LEU A 341 18.29 5.34 17.70
N LEU A 342 19.33 4.98 16.93
CA LEU A 342 19.43 5.33 15.51
C LEU A 342 19.41 4.14 14.56
N GLY A 343 19.69 2.92 15.06
CA GLY A 343 19.91 1.77 14.18
C GLY A 343 21.13 1.95 13.28
N TYR A 344 21.09 1.38 12.07
CA TYR A 344 22.21 1.40 11.13
C TYR A 344 21.86 2.06 9.79
N GLY A 345 20.82 2.84 9.70
CA GLY A 345 20.35 3.57 8.52
C GLY A 345 19.71 2.71 7.43
N THR A 346 20.22 1.49 7.19
CA THR A 346 19.71 0.56 6.17
C THR A 346 19.77 -0.89 6.66
N THR A 347 19.24 -1.82 5.85
CA THR A 347 19.43 -3.26 6.03
C THR A 347 20.90 -3.66 5.99
N ARG A 348 21.26 -4.79 6.60
CA ARG A 348 22.58 -5.41 6.59
C ARG A 348 22.47 -6.87 6.15
N GLN A 349 23.54 -7.40 5.54
CA GLN A 349 23.61 -8.82 5.17
C GLN A 349 24.26 -9.61 6.30
N THR A 350 23.67 -10.76 6.64
CA THR A 350 24.26 -11.68 7.62
C THR A 350 25.54 -12.31 7.09
N ILE A 351 26.49 -12.62 7.99
CA ILE A 351 27.68 -13.40 7.65
C ILE A 351 27.27 -14.86 7.52
N GLY A 352 27.30 -15.42 6.30
CA GLY A 352 27.27 -16.84 6.03
C GLY A 352 26.21 -17.64 6.80
N SER A 353 24.95 -17.24 6.76
CA SER A 353 23.93 -17.85 7.60
C SER A 353 23.26 -19.06 6.95
N GLY A 354 23.12 -20.14 7.71
CA GLY A 354 22.14 -21.21 7.40
C GLY A 354 20.68 -20.77 7.51
N ALA A 355 20.43 -19.48 7.85
CA ALA A 355 19.12 -18.86 7.97
C ALA A 355 18.58 -18.26 6.65
N SER A 356 19.25 -18.47 5.53
CA SER A 356 18.78 -18.03 4.22
C SER A 356 17.43 -18.66 3.87
N ILE A 357 16.49 -17.84 3.46
CA ILE A 357 15.21 -18.29 2.87
C ILE A 357 15.46 -18.83 1.45
N ALA A 358 16.55 -18.41 0.79
CA ALA A 358 17.03 -18.96 -0.45
C ALA A 358 17.85 -20.23 -0.18
N ILE A 359 17.83 -21.15 -1.11
CA ILE A 359 18.64 -22.36 -1.16
C ILE A 359 20.09 -22.02 -0.77
N GLY A 360 20.66 -22.79 0.14
CA GLY A 360 22.00 -22.56 0.72
C GLY A 360 23.09 -22.32 -0.30
N LYS A 361 24.31 -21.98 0.17
CA LYS A 361 25.49 -21.74 -0.68
C LYS A 361 25.65 -22.86 -1.69
N THR A 362 25.60 -22.52 -2.98
CA THR A 362 26.03 -23.40 -4.05
C THR A 362 27.41 -23.01 -4.52
N VAL A 363 28.13 -23.91 -5.19
CA VAL A 363 29.44 -23.62 -5.79
C VAL A 363 29.34 -22.39 -6.72
N ASP A 364 28.20 -22.25 -7.39
CA ASP A 364 27.95 -21.18 -8.37
C ASP A 364 27.43 -19.89 -7.74
N CYS A 365 27.08 -19.89 -6.44
CA CYS A 365 26.60 -18.70 -5.73
C CYS A 365 27.11 -18.66 -4.27
N PRO A 366 28.33 -18.21 -4.04
CA PRO A 366 28.91 -18.09 -2.70
C PRO A 366 28.20 -17.09 -1.79
N LYS A 367 27.37 -16.18 -2.36
CA LYS A 367 26.57 -15.18 -1.64
C LYS A 367 25.12 -15.61 -1.39
N CYS A 368 24.68 -16.75 -1.93
CA CYS A 368 23.29 -17.22 -1.80
C CYS A 368 22.85 -17.62 -0.38
N GLY A 369 23.73 -17.63 0.59
CA GLY A 369 23.42 -17.87 2.00
C GLY A 369 23.31 -16.60 2.84
N ASN A 370 23.56 -15.41 2.29
CA ASN A 370 23.53 -14.16 3.03
C ASN A 370 22.12 -13.56 2.96
N ALA A 371 21.40 -13.61 4.07
CA ALA A 371 20.08 -13.00 4.16
C ALA A 371 20.17 -11.52 4.58
N ASN A 372 19.28 -10.70 4.07
CA ASN A 372 19.17 -9.30 4.49
C ASN A 372 18.37 -9.21 5.79
N ILE A 373 19.00 -8.78 6.88
CA ILE A 373 18.34 -8.49 8.16
C ILE A 373 17.32 -7.36 7.92
N GLY A 374 16.09 -7.53 8.44
CA GLY A 374 15.02 -6.56 8.27
C GLY A 374 14.18 -6.73 7.00
N SER A 375 14.50 -7.73 6.14
CA SER A 375 13.73 -7.95 4.89
C SER A 375 12.37 -8.62 5.08
N THR A 376 12.12 -9.22 6.25
CA THR A 376 10.95 -10.06 6.51
C THR A 376 9.74 -9.33 7.07
N GLY A 377 9.85 -8.04 7.40
CA GLY A 377 8.76 -7.23 7.91
C GLY A 377 9.16 -5.75 8.07
N GLN A 378 8.17 -4.86 8.01
CA GLN A 378 8.43 -3.41 8.14
C GLN A 378 9.01 -3.06 9.52
N PHE A 379 8.51 -3.68 10.59
CA PHE A 379 9.02 -3.37 11.93
C PHE A 379 10.43 -3.90 12.13
N LEU A 380 10.76 -5.06 11.57
CA LEU A 380 12.13 -5.58 11.60
C LEU A 380 13.08 -4.73 10.77
N LEU A 381 12.60 -4.19 9.66
CA LEU A 381 13.34 -3.21 8.86
C LEU A 381 13.64 -1.94 9.67
N LEU A 382 12.65 -1.42 10.39
CA LEU A 382 12.81 -0.23 11.21
C LEU A 382 13.75 -0.47 12.39
N LEU A 383 13.67 -1.63 13.03
CA LEU A 383 14.56 -2.01 14.12
C LEU A 383 16.04 -1.96 13.70
N ILE A 384 16.40 -2.58 12.58
CA ILE A 384 17.78 -2.53 12.09
C ILE A 384 18.16 -1.15 11.58
N ALA A 385 17.26 -0.45 10.91
CA ALA A 385 17.57 0.78 10.22
C ALA A 385 17.47 2.04 11.10
N GLN A 386 16.51 2.12 12.02
CA GLN A 386 16.24 3.29 12.88
C GLN A 386 16.17 2.96 14.38
N GLY A 387 16.56 1.75 14.77
CA GLY A 387 16.53 1.30 16.16
C GLY A 387 15.12 1.24 16.78
N PHE A 388 15.07 1.10 18.09
CA PHE A 388 13.80 1.07 18.83
C PHE A 388 13.08 2.42 18.76
N THR A 389 13.82 3.54 18.79
CA THR A 389 13.25 4.90 18.76
C THR A 389 12.44 5.11 17.47
N GLY A 390 13.03 4.87 16.30
CA GLY A 390 12.33 5.04 15.03
C GLY A 390 11.15 4.08 14.88
N THR A 391 11.30 2.84 15.33
CA THR A 391 10.22 1.85 15.31
C THR A 391 9.05 2.26 16.19
N ALA A 392 9.33 2.72 17.42
CA ALA A 392 8.30 3.19 18.35
C ALA A 392 7.55 4.42 17.82
N LEU A 393 8.25 5.40 17.26
CA LEU A 393 7.63 6.60 16.66
C LEU A 393 6.74 6.26 15.47
N TYR A 394 7.20 5.35 14.59
CA TYR A 394 6.42 4.84 13.47
C TYR A 394 5.11 4.20 13.96
N ILE A 395 5.20 3.25 14.88
CA ILE A 395 4.02 2.55 15.43
C ILE A 395 3.10 3.55 16.15
N ALA A 396 3.66 4.44 16.97
CA ALA A 396 2.92 5.45 17.72
C ALA A 396 2.10 6.37 16.80
N TYR A 397 2.65 6.77 15.65
CA TYR A 397 1.93 7.58 14.67
C TYR A 397 0.67 6.86 14.14
N PHE A 398 0.78 5.58 13.75
CA PHE A 398 -0.37 4.82 13.24
C PHE A 398 -1.39 4.52 14.33
N VAL A 399 -0.94 4.13 15.53
CA VAL A 399 -1.81 3.92 16.70
C VAL A 399 -2.56 5.20 17.06
N ARG A 400 -1.86 6.35 17.11
CA ARG A 400 -2.46 7.68 17.35
C ARG A 400 -3.50 8.01 16.28
N THR A 401 -3.24 7.68 15.03
CA THR A 401 -4.17 7.89 13.92
C THR A 401 -5.44 7.05 14.10
N VAL A 402 -5.31 5.75 14.37
CA VAL A 402 -6.47 4.89 14.64
C VAL A 402 -7.29 5.43 15.81
N TRP A 403 -6.62 5.85 16.88
CA TRP A 403 -7.28 6.41 18.06
C TRP A 403 -8.03 7.70 17.76
N ALA A 404 -7.45 8.60 16.96
CA ALA A 404 -8.07 9.87 16.60
C ALA A 404 -9.37 9.68 15.81
N TYR A 405 -9.44 8.67 14.93
CA TYR A 405 -10.59 8.45 14.04
C TYR A 405 -11.45 7.23 14.43
N ARG A 406 -11.22 6.61 15.61
CA ARG A 406 -11.91 5.39 16.05
C ARG A 406 -13.45 5.50 16.10
N LEU A 407 -13.98 6.70 16.31
CA LEU A 407 -15.42 6.95 16.37
C LEU A 407 -16.05 7.32 15.03
N ASP A 408 -15.24 7.51 13.99
CA ASP A 408 -15.79 7.80 12.66
C ASP A 408 -16.46 6.56 12.07
N SER A 409 -17.79 6.65 12.00
CA SER A 409 -18.66 5.56 11.55
C SER A 409 -19.05 5.68 10.07
N SER A 410 -18.56 6.69 9.34
CA SER A 410 -18.79 6.82 7.90
C SER A 410 -18.09 5.69 7.13
N PRO A 411 -18.50 5.41 5.88
CA PRO A 411 -17.78 4.42 5.04
C PRO A 411 -16.29 4.72 4.90
N VAL A 412 -15.91 6.01 4.76
CA VAL A 412 -14.52 6.45 4.71
C VAL A 412 -13.82 6.22 6.05
N GLY A 413 -14.48 6.54 7.17
CA GLY A 413 -13.96 6.34 8.52
C GLY A 413 -13.67 4.88 8.83
N VAL A 414 -14.62 3.99 8.51
CA VAL A 414 -14.46 2.53 8.71
C VAL A 414 -13.37 1.97 7.81
N ALA A 415 -13.40 2.30 6.51
CA ALA A 415 -12.41 1.79 5.55
C ALA A 415 -11.01 2.31 5.85
N GLY A 416 -10.84 3.61 6.06
CA GLY A 416 -9.54 4.19 6.35
C GLY A 416 -8.92 3.68 7.65
N SER A 417 -9.71 3.58 8.74
CA SER A 417 -9.23 3.01 10.02
C SER A 417 -8.85 1.54 9.88
N LEU A 418 -9.62 0.74 9.11
CA LEU A 418 -9.27 -0.65 8.85
C LEU A 418 -7.96 -0.77 8.07
N VAL A 419 -7.74 0.06 7.05
CA VAL A 419 -6.46 0.07 6.29
C VAL A 419 -5.29 0.37 7.20
N VAL A 420 -5.40 1.35 8.12
CA VAL A 420 -4.32 1.67 9.08
C VAL A 420 -4.07 0.51 10.04
N LEU A 421 -5.12 -0.15 10.55
CA LEU A 421 -5.01 -1.33 11.41
C LEU A 421 -4.33 -2.50 10.68
N LEU A 422 -4.73 -2.78 9.43
CA LEU A 422 -4.11 -3.80 8.61
C LEU A 422 -2.63 -3.48 8.32
N SER A 423 -2.29 -2.21 8.11
CA SER A 423 -0.91 -1.79 7.89
C SER A 423 -0.03 -2.03 9.13
N LEU A 424 -0.56 -1.80 10.34
CA LEU A 424 0.11 -2.16 11.58
C LEU A 424 0.29 -3.69 11.69
N PHE A 425 -0.75 -4.47 11.42
CA PHE A 425 -0.68 -5.92 11.44
C PHE A 425 0.34 -6.46 10.44
N TYR A 426 0.30 -5.98 9.20
CA TYR A 426 1.21 -6.42 8.14
C TYR A 426 2.65 -5.94 8.35
N GLY A 427 2.86 -4.88 9.12
CA GLY A 427 4.20 -4.43 9.50
C GLY A 427 5.03 -5.49 10.21
N LEU A 428 4.40 -6.49 10.83
CA LEU A 428 5.05 -7.66 11.42
C LEU A 428 5.65 -8.61 10.37
N PHE A 429 5.05 -8.71 9.16
CA PHE A 429 5.34 -9.78 8.20
C PHE A 429 5.76 -9.30 6.82
N TYR A 430 5.44 -8.05 6.47
CA TYR A 430 5.64 -7.50 5.13
C TYR A 430 6.30 -6.13 5.18
N SER A 431 7.08 -5.82 4.15
CA SER A 431 7.54 -4.45 3.92
C SER A 431 6.35 -3.55 3.54
N ALA A 432 6.30 -2.37 4.13
CA ALA A 432 5.28 -1.36 3.81
C ALA A 432 5.63 -0.51 2.57
N LEU A 433 6.89 -0.44 2.17
CA LEU A 433 7.33 0.33 1.00
C LEU A 433 7.05 -0.44 -0.29
N LEU A 434 6.51 0.17 -1.32
CA LEU A 434 6.09 1.57 -1.49
C LEU A 434 4.57 1.73 -1.45
N MET A 435 3.87 0.94 -2.28
CA MET A 435 2.43 1.08 -2.51
C MET A 435 1.59 0.83 -1.24
N PRO A 436 1.87 -0.18 -0.36
CA PRO A 436 1.07 -0.36 0.85
C PRO A 436 1.10 0.88 1.74
N LEU A 437 2.29 1.52 1.87
CA LEU A 437 2.44 2.73 2.66
C LEU A 437 1.71 3.92 2.00
N ALA A 438 1.78 4.04 0.67
CA ALA A 438 1.05 5.07 -0.07
C ALA A 438 -0.46 4.94 0.10
N VAL A 439 -1.02 3.72 -0.02
CA VAL A 439 -2.44 3.45 0.24
C VAL A 439 -2.81 3.82 1.68
N THR A 440 -1.94 3.51 2.65
CA THR A 440 -2.15 3.86 4.05
C THR A 440 -2.16 5.37 4.26
N PHE A 441 -1.21 6.10 3.68
CA PHE A 441 -1.12 7.56 3.81
C PHE A 441 -2.25 8.29 3.07
N LEU A 442 -2.66 7.80 1.91
CA LEU A 442 -3.88 8.27 1.23
C LEU A 442 -5.13 8.04 2.11
N SER A 443 -5.20 6.89 2.78
CA SER A 443 -6.28 6.59 3.72
C SER A 443 -6.29 7.54 4.92
N ILE A 444 -5.13 7.87 5.48
CA ILE A 444 -4.99 8.85 6.56
C ILE A 444 -5.44 10.24 6.07
N GLY A 445 -5.03 10.65 4.87
CA GLY A 445 -5.47 11.91 4.26
C GLY A 445 -6.99 11.98 4.07
N LEU A 446 -7.61 10.86 3.65
CA LEU A 446 -9.07 10.75 3.53
C LEU A 446 -9.77 10.79 4.89
N LEU A 447 -9.26 10.08 5.91
CA LEU A 447 -9.77 10.11 7.29
C LEU A 447 -9.76 11.53 7.84
N TRP A 448 -8.62 12.19 7.76
CA TRP A 448 -8.42 13.54 8.24
C TRP A 448 -9.37 14.54 7.57
N ARG A 449 -9.43 14.53 6.22
CA ARG A 449 -10.36 15.40 5.48
C ARG A 449 -11.83 15.09 5.81
N ASN A 450 -12.18 13.81 5.97
CA ASN A 450 -13.53 13.41 6.33
C ASN A 450 -13.94 13.95 7.71
N ALA A 451 -13.03 13.90 8.68
CA ALA A 451 -13.26 14.45 10.01
C ALA A 451 -13.41 15.98 9.98
N ALA A 452 -12.56 16.69 9.25
CA ALA A 452 -12.63 18.15 9.09
C ALA A 452 -13.95 18.60 8.45
N VAL A 453 -14.42 17.91 7.40
CA VAL A 453 -15.72 18.19 6.78
C VAL A 453 -16.88 18.01 7.76
N ARG A 454 -16.85 16.97 8.60
CA ARG A 454 -17.89 16.70 9.61
C ARG A 454 -17.87 17.69 10.76
N ALA A 455 -16.70 18.23 11.11
CA ALA A 455 -16.57 19.28 12.13
C ALA A 455 -16.89 20.69 11.61
N GLY A 456 -17.23 20.85 10.33
CA GLY A 456 -17.43 22.16 9.71
C GLY A 456 -16.13 22.96 9.48
N GLU A 457 -14.99 22.32 9.66
CA GLU A 457 -13.64 22.90 9.54
C GLU A 457 -13.02 22.72 8.14
N ALA A 458 -13.82 22.32 7.16
CA ALA A 458 -13.32 22.10 5.81
C ALA A 458 -12.60 23.34 5.27
N PRO A 459 -11.52 23.20 4.47
CA PRO A 459 -10.87 24.34 3.85
C PRO A 459 -11.91 25.16 3.09
N SER A 460 -12.02 26.46 3.42
CA SER A 460 -12.81 27.40 2.61
C SER A 460 -12.28 27.40 1.16
N PRO A 461 -13.15 27.58 0.17
CA PRO A 461 -12.78 27.60 -1.23
C PRO A 461 -11.74 28.67 -1.58
#